data_20f4a9d0d14399446ea83ed896234ec6
#
_entry.id   20f4a9d0d14399446ea83ed896234ec6
#
_cell.length_a   1.000
_cell.length_b   1.000
_cell.length_c   1.000
_cell.angle_alpha   90.00
_cell.angle_beta   90.00
_cell.angle_gamma   90.00
#
_symmetry.space_group_name_H-M   'P 1'
#
loop_
_entity.id
_entity.type
_entity.pdbx_description
1 polymer ?
#
loop_
_entity_poly.entity_id
_entity_poly.type
_entity_poly.pdbx_seq_one_letter_code
_entity_poly.pdbx_strand_id
1 'polypeptide(L)'
;MSEKEKKTYSLSLETNGYSFQKVEISQHYQEKHSDITDELILELLKLFVDKKDFQPDKLTTDYFVLEKILHLEKKYKLVWQIENQNSFIVVNCYRIKKKW
;
A
#
# COMPACT_ATOMS: atom_id res chain seq x y z
N MET A 1 9.52 -22.50 8.13
CA MET A 1 8.35 -21.82 7.60
C MET A 1 8.75 -20.73 6.64
N SER A 2 8.07 -20.66 5.61
CA SER A 2 8.41 -19.66 4.60
C SER A 2 7.72 -18.35 4.87
N GLU A 3 8.32 -17.29 4.39
CA GLU A 3 7.68 -16.00 4.39
C GLU A 3 6.55 -16.02 3.38
N LYS A 4 5.61 -15.12 3.56
CA LYS A 4 4.56 -14.96 2.59
C LYS A 4 5.16 -14.41 1.30
N GLU A 5 4.65 -14.89 0.20
CA GLU A 5 5.10 -14.43 -1.10
C GLU A 5 4.66 -13.00 -1.35
N LYS A 6 5.43 -12.34 -2.18
CA LYS A 6 5.05 -11.05 -2.73
C LYS A 6 4.70 -11.26 -4.19
N LYS A 7 3.66 -10.59 -4.63
CA LYS A 7 3.32 -10.57 -6.05
C LYS A 7 3.71 -9.23 -6.63
N THR A 8 4.22 -9.26 -7.85
CA THR A 8 4.70 -8.06 -8.52
C THR A 8 3.76 -7.71 -9.67
N TYR A 9 3.40 -6.45 -9.76
CA TYR A 9 2.50 -5.95 -10.78
C TYR A 9 3.14 -4.78 -11.51
N SER A 10 2.87 -4.68 -12.80
CA SER A 10 3.29 -3.51 -13.57
C SER A 10 2.34 -2.36 -13.25
N LEU A 11 2.90 -1.30 -12.71
CA LEU A 11 2.12 -0.12 -12.37
C LEU A 11 3.06 1.07 -12.30
N SER A 12 2.78 2.08 -13.11
CA SER A 12 3.55 3.29 -13.06
C SER A 12 3.08 4.13 -11.88
N LEU A 13 4.01 4.46 -11.00
CA LEU A 13 3.66 5.15 -9.74
C LEU A 13 4.77 6.13 -9.40
N GLU A 14 4.40 7.37 -9.08
CA GLU A 14 5.34 8.37 -8.63
C GLU A 14 4.96 8.82 -7.24
N THR A 15 5.91 8.79 -6.32
CA THR A 15 5.68 9.30 -4.97
C THR A 15 7.01 9.61 -4.32
N ASN A 16 7.03 10.66 -3.53
CA ASN A 16 8.22 11.08 -2.77
C ASN A 16 9.45 11.32 -3.64
N GLY A 17 9.22 11.79 -4.87
CA GLY A 17 10.34 12.09 -5.77
C GLY A 17 10.89 10.88 -6.50
N TYR A 18 10.31 9.71 -6.32
CA TYR A 18 10.75 8.49 -7.00
C TYR A 18 9.71 8.05 -8.01
N SER A 19 10.18 7.41 -9.09
CA SER A 19 9.31 6.84 -10.10
C SER A 19 9.46 5.33 -10.10
N PHE A 20 8.35 4.64 -10.01
CA PHE A 20 8.34 3.19 -9.97
C PHE A 20 7.60 2.67 -11.20
N GLN A 21 8.09 1.59 -11.78
CA GLN A 21 7.46 0.96 -12.94
C GLN A 21 6.70 -0.30 -12.53
N LYS A 22 6.86 -0.72 -11.30
CA LYS A 22 6.17 -1.89 -10.76
C LYS A 22 6.02 -1.73 -9.26
N VAL A 23 5.05 -2.46 -8.73
CA VAL A 23 4.84 -2.50 -7.29
C VAL A 23 4.79 -3.96 -6.86
N GLU A 24 5.24 -4.22 -5.64
CA GLU A 24 5.15 -5.53 -5.03
C GLU A 24 4.10 -5.46 -3.94
N ILE A 25 3.30 -6.50 -3.81
CA ILE A 25 2.29 -6.58 -2.77
C ILE A 25 2.52 -7.83 -1.95
N SER A 26 2.81 -7.65 -0.66
CA SER A 26 2.93 -8.77 0.25
C SER A 26 1.57 -9.44 0.40
N GLN A 27 1.53 -10.75 0.31
CA GLN A 27 0.29 -11.49 0.39
C GLN A 27 -0.14 -11.76 1.83
N HIS A 28 0.59 -11.21 2.77
CA HIS A 28 0.31 -11.39 4.19
C HIS A 28 -1.09 -10.90 4.58
N TYR A 29 -1.57 -9.83 3.94
CA TYR A 29 -2.86 -9.25 4.28
C TYR A 29 -4.02 -10.23 4.06
N GLN A 30 -3.86 -11.18 3.15
CA GLN A 30 -4.92 -12.11 2.79
C GLN A 30 -5.35 -13.01 3.94
N GLU A 31 -4.50 -13.18 4.92
CA GLU A 31 -4.84 -14.01 6.06
C GLU A 31 -5.87 -13.37 6.97
N LYS A 32 -5.93 -12.05 6.96
CA LYS A 32 -6.77 -11.32 7.91
C LYS A 32 -7.83 -10.45 7.24
N HIS A 33 -7.69 -10.20 5.96
CA HIS A 33 -8.50 -9.19 5.28
C HIS A 33 -9.05 -9.74 3.97
N SER A 34 -10.00 -10.66 4.08
CA SER A 34 -10.52 -11.37 2.91
C SER A 34 -11.32 -10.48 1.96
N ASP A 35 -11.73 -9.31 2.41
CA ASP A 35 -12.46 -8.37 1.55
C ASP A 35 -11.52 -7.43 0.77
N ILE A 36 -10.22 -7.64 0.88
CA ILE A 36 -9.22 -6.87 0.15
C ILE A 36 -8.64 -7.75 -0.96
N THR A 37 -8.44 -7.16 -2.13
CA THR A 37 -7.82 -7.88 -3.25
C THR A 37 -6.62 -7.09 -3.74
N ASP A 38 -5.74 -7.75 -4.50
CA ASP A 38 -4.61 -7.06 -5.10
C ASP A 38 -5.08 -5.98 -6.06
N GLU A 39 -6.14 -6.25 -6.83
CA GLU A 39 -6.69 -5.26 -7.73
C GLU A 39 -7.14 -4.01 -7.00
N LEU A 40 -7.78 -4.19 -5.87
CA LEU A 40 -8.21 -3.03 -5.06
C LEU A 40 -7.01 -2.24 -4.58
N ILE A 41 -5.97 -2.92 -4.14
CA ILE A 41 -4.76 -2.24 -3.67
C ILE A 41 -4.14 -1.42 -4.79
N LEU A 42 -4.04 -1.99 -5.99
CA LEU A 42 -3.48 -1.26 -7.12
C LEU A 42 -4.31 -0.03 -7.46
N GLU A 43 -5.62 -0.16 -7.39
CA GLU A 43 -6.50 0.98 -7.64
C GLU A 43 -6.31 2.07 -6.59
N LEU A 44 -6.21 1.70 -5.32
CA LEU A 44 -6.01 2.67 -4.25
C LEU A 44 -4.66 3.39 -4.42
N LEU A 45 -3.62 2.67 -4.81
CA LEU A 45 -2.32 3.30 -5.07
C LEU A 45 -2.42 4.33 -6.16
N LYS A 46 -3.10 4.00 -7.25
CA LYS A 46 -3.19 4.90 -8.38
C LYS A 46 -4.03 6.13 -8.08
N LEU A 47 -5.07 5.96 -7.29
CA LEU A 47 -5.98 7.05 -6.96
C LEU A 47 -5.47 7.94 -5.82
N PHE A 48 -4.80 7.36 -4.84
CA PHE A 48 -4.51 8.09 -3.60
C PHE A 48 -3.03 8.28 -3.30
N VAL A 49 -2.15 7.51 -3.93
CA VAL A 49 -0.71 7.59 -3.65
C VAL A 49 0.06 8.20 -4.83
N ASP A 50 -0.35 7.90 -6.05
CA ASP A 50 0.35 8.36 -7.24
C ASP A 50 0.42 9.89 -7.29
N LYS A 51 1.62 10.41 -7.53
CA LYS A 51 1.89 11.85 -7.66
C LYS A 51 1.69 12.62 -6.38
N LYS A 52 1.80 11.95 -5.24
CA LYS A 52 1.70 12.59 -3.94
C LYS A 52 2.90 12.21 -3.10
N ASP A 53 3.20 13.06 -2.13
CA ASP A 53 4.33 12.82 -1.23
C ASP A 53 3.80 12.55 0.17
N PHE A 54 4.51 11.70 0.88
CA PHE A 54 4.11 11.29 2.22
C PHE A 54 5.33 11.32 3.15
N GLN A 55 5.06 11.45 4.44
CA GLN A 55 6.08 11.37 5.46
C GLN A 55 6.08 9.95 6.05
N PRO A 56 7.25 9.41 6.38
CA PRO A 56 7.31 8.13 7.06
C PRO A 56 6.56 8.19 8.39
N ASP A 57 6.08 7.02 8.82
CA ASP A 57 5.39 6.93 10.09
C ASP A 57 6.33 7.34 11.23
N LYS A 58 5.78 8.01 12.24
CA LYS A 58 6.59 8.55 13.33
C LYS A 58 7.21 7.48 14.20
N LEU A 59 6.52 6.36 14.36
CA LEU A 59 6.97 5.29 15.23
C LEU A 59 7.87 4.30 14.51
N THR A 60 7.63 4.10 13.21
CA THR A 60 8.40 3.17 12.43
C THR A 60 8.81 3.84 11.13
N THR A 61 9.95 4.51 11.16
CA THR A 61 10.38 5.34 10.04
C THR A 61 10.63 4.58 8.74
N ASP A 62 10.62 3.24 8.81
CA ASP A 62 10.77 2.42 7.61
C ASP A 62 9.47 2.28 6.80
N TYR A 63 8.34 2.69 7.36
CA TYR A 63 7.04 2.47 6.76
C TYR A 63 6.32 3.78 6.50
N PHE A 64 5.50 3.77 5.46
CA PHE A 64 4.57 4.85 5.19
C PHE A 64 3.17 4.33 5.47
N VAL A 65 2.34 5.16 6.08
CA VAL A 65 0.98 4.78 6.43
C VAL A 65 0.04 5.85 5.92
N LEU A 66 -0.96 5.45 5.16
CA LEU A 66 -2.02 6.35 4.70
C LEU A 66 -3.32 5.86 5.28
N GLU A 67 -3.85 6.64 6.23
CA GLU A 67 -5.14 6.34 6.85
C GLU A 67 -6.21 7.19 6.16
N LYS A 68 -7.44 6.90 6.48
CA LYS A 68 -8.57 7.70 6.03
C LYS A 68 -8.73 7.76 4.53
N ILE A 69 -8.47 6.65 3.86
CA ILE A 69 -8.77 6.53 2.45
C ILE A 69 -10.26 6.21 2.32
N LEU A 70 -10.99 7.06 1.63
CA LEU A 70 -12.41 6.81 1.37
C LEU A 70 -12.57 6.48 -0.11
N HIS A 71 -13.06 5.28 -0.40
CA HIS A 71 -13.22 4.81 -1.76
C HIS A 71 -14.48 3.95 -1.85
N LEU A 72 -15.41 4.33 -2.74
CA LEU A 72 -16.67 3.63 -2.93
C LEU A 72 -17.40 3.38 -1.61
N GLU A 73 -17.45 4.42 -0.78
CA GLU A 73 -18.14 4.45 0.50
C GLU A 73 -17.53 3.53 1.56
N LYS A 74 -16.31 3.05 1.33
CA LYS A 74 -15.58 2.22 2.29
C LYS A 74 -14.28 2.91 2.65
N LYS A 75 -13.82 2.66 3.86
CA LYS A 75 -12.63 3.29 4.40
C LYS A 75 -11.51 2.29 4.48
N TYR A 76 -10.31 2.71 4.08
CA TYR A 76 -9.16 1.82 4.00
C TYR A 76 -7.92 2.46 4.61
N LYS A 77 -6.97 1.61 4.96
CA LYS A 77 -5.65 2.02 5.41
C LYS A 77 -4.62 1.23 4.63
N LEU A 78 -3.62 1.93 4.13
CA LEU A 78 -2.51 1.33 3.38
C LEU A 78 -1.21 1.51 4.15
N VAL A 79 -0.39 0.47 4.16
CA VAL A 79 0.95 0.52 4.72
C VAL A 79 1.90 0.04 3.63
N TRP A 80 2.92 0.85 3.33
CA TRP A 80 3.91 0.47 2.31
C TRP A 80 5.31 0.85 2.75
N GLN A 81 6.28 0.36 1.99
CA GLN A 81 7.69 0.56 2.26
C GLN A 81 8.39 0.85 0.93
N ILE A 82 9.40 1.71 0.96
CA ILE A 82 10.24 1.97 -0.20
C ILE A 82 11.63 1.46 0.13
N GLU A 83 12.12 0.50 -0.64
CA GLU A 83 13.44 -0.07 -0.44
C GLU A 83 14.39 0.38 -1.53
N ASN A 84 15.57 0.83 -1.13
CA ASN A 84 16.66 1.17 -2.05
C ASN A 84 16.24 2.16 -3.13
N GLN A 85 15.20 2.96 -2.84
CA GLN A 85 14.72 4.02 -3.71
C GLN A 85 14.17 3.52 -5.06
N ASN A 86 14.06 2.21 -5.24
CA ASN A 86 13.55 1.68 -6.50
C ASN A 86 12.54 0.54 -6.35
N SER A 87 12.20 0.17 -5.13
CA SER A 87 11.21 -0.88 -4.89
C SER A 87 10.09 -0.34 -4.01
N PHE A 88 8.87 -0.41 -4.52
CA PHE A 88 7.68 -0.01 -3.79
C PHE A 88 6.95 -1.28 -3.36
N ILE A 89 6.82 -1.46 -2.05
CA ILE A 89 6.28 -2.70 -1.49
C ILE A 89 5.10 -2.37 -0.61
N VAL A 90 3.92 -2.87 -0.97
CA VAL A 90 2.75 -2.76 -0.11
C VAL A 90 2.85 -3.85 0.95
N VAL A 91 2.95 -3.44 2.20
CA VAL A 91 3.12 -4.36 3.31
C VAL A 91 1.78 -4.86 3.80
N ASN A 92 0.78 -3.97 3.83
CA ASN A 92 -0.52 -4.33 4.33
C ASN A 92 -1.57 -3.38 3.79
N CYS A 93 -2.81 -3.86 3.76
CA CYS A 93 -3.96 -3.04 3.42
C CYS A 93 -5.15 -3.62 4.14
N TYR A 94 -5.96 -2.77 4.78
CA TYR A 94 -7.14 -3.29 5.43
C TYR A 94 -8.23 -2.24 5.46
N ARG A 95 -9.45 -2.74 5.62
CA ARG A 95 -10.63 -1.92 5.68
C ARG A 95 -10.87 -1.48 7.11
N ILE A 96 -11.15 -0.20 7.27
CA ILE A 96 -11.47 0.37 8.57
C ILE A 96 -12.97 0.34 8.71
N LYS A 97 -13.46 -0.38 9.71
CA LYS A 97 -14.90 -0.53 9.92
C LYS A 97 -15.45 0.42 10.97
N LYS A 98 -14.59 1.06 11.71
CA LYS A 98 -14.99 2.02 12.73
C LYS A 98 -15.25 3.38 12.11
N LYS A 99 -16.08 4.18 12.78
CA LYS A 99 -16.23 5.57 12.37
C LYS A 99 -14.96 6.34 12.71
N TRP A 100 -14.69 7.33 11.93
CA TRP A 100 -13.56 8.20 12.19
C TRP A 100 -13.90 9.27 13.21
#